data_1e362018b00f8f4eaada1a616c24db96
#
_entry.id   1e362018b00f8f4eaada1a616c24db96
#
_cell.length_a   1.000
_cell.length_b   1.000
_cell.length_c   1.000
_cell.angle_alpha   90.00
_cell.angle_beta   90.00
_cell.angle_gamma   90.00
#
_symmetry.space_group_name_H-M   'P 1'
#
loop_
_entity.id
_entity.type
_entity.pdbx_description
1 polymer ?
#
loop_
_entity_poly.entity_id
_entity_poly.type
_entity_poly.pdbx_seq_one_letter_code
_entity_poly.pdbx_strand_id
1 'polypeptide(L)'
;RPLVIISTMRIDDNQLVDDGKQIVGLAGSTLFGLEETLAPYGREPHSVIGSSCIGASIVGGICNNSGGALVKRGPAYTELALFAQIDANGNLSLVNNLGINLGSEPEEILNNLENKRYKEADVQHPDARASDNEYDERVRDVDSDTPSRFNNDGRRLHEASGCAGKLAVFAVRLDTFPIPEKKQVFYVGSNDAAVFTKVRRDILSTFKNLPDSGEYLHRDCYDVSKKYGKDMFIVISKLGAKFIPKLFAFKRKFDAFTDKLGFLPNKMSDRVMQYMSYVFPNHLPKRMEEYRDKYQHHWILEMSNDGVDEAKAYLDAFFKTNEGSYFECTEEEADKAILHRFVAGGAIGRYHVMHSKDVGAMMTIDVALRRNDPDWFEVLPKEIDDQIDTKLYYGH
;
A
#
# COMPACT_ATOMS: atom_id res chain seq x y z
N ARG A 1 -15.50 28.31 3.21
CA ARG A 1 -16.69 27.72 2.54
C ARG A 1 -17.31 26.70 3.51
N PRO A 2 -18.64 26.57 3.56
CA PRO A 2 -19.27 25.51 4.35
C PRO A 2 -18.83 24.14 3.81
N LEU A 3 -18.50 23.22 4.72
CA LEU A 3 -18.05 21.86 4.41
C LEU A 3 -19.10 20.88 4.94
N VAL A 4 -19.48 19.91 4.10
CA VAL A 4 -20.32 18.76 4.48
C VAL A 4 -19.42 17.53 4.49
N ILE A 5 -19.35 16.82 5.61
CA ILE A 5 -18.62 15.56 5.75
C ILE A 5 -19.64 14.42 5.77
N ILE A 6 -19.50 13.50 4.82
CA ILE A 6 -20.33 12.29 4.72
C ILE A 6 -19.52 11.10 5.22
N SER A 7 -20.02 10.42 6.26
CA SER A 7 -19.40 9.19 6.77
C SER A 7 -20.02 7.97 6.11
N THR A 8 -19.20 7.14 5.49
CA THR A 8 -19.59 5.85 4.89
C THR A 8 -19.37 4.64 5.79
N MET A 9 -18.90 4.85 7.01
CA MET A 9 -18.45 3.79 7.94
C MET A 9 -19.53 2.77 8.34
N ARG A 10 -20.80 3.00 8.01
CA ARG A 10 -21.90 2.04 8.27
C ARG A 10 -22.31 1.25 7.03
N ILE A 11 -21.69 1.53 5.88
CA ILE A 11 -21.93 0.86 4.61
C ILE A 11 -20.65 0.08 4.28
N ASP A 12 -20.32 -0.91 5.11
CA ASP A 12 -19.01 -1.56 5.17
C ASP A 12 -19.02 -3.07 4.84
N ASP A 13 -20.08 -3.55 4.21
CA ASP A 13 -20.21 -4.95 3.84
C ASP A 13 -19.33 -5.34 2.64
N ASN A 14 -18.81 -6.58 2.67
CA ASN A 14 -18.06 -7.23 1.60
C ASN A 14 -18.84 -8.45 1.13
N GLN A 15 -19.32 -8.43 -0.12
CA GLN A 15 -20.21 -9.45 -0.67
C GLN A 15 -19.50 -10.30 -1.71
N LEU A 16 -19.24 -11.56 -1.38
CA LEU A 16 -18.63 -12.50 -2.32
C LEU A 16 -19.59 -12.84 -3.44
N VAL A 17 -19.07 -12.89 -4.66
CA VAL A 17 -19.75 -13.32 -5.89
C VAL A 17 -18.84 -14.24 -6.69
N ASP A 18 -19.40 -15.01 -7.62
CA ASP A 18 -18.67 -15.96 -8.47
C ASP A 18 -17.78 -16.94 -7.66
N ASP A 19 -18.40 -17.59 -6.67
CA ASP A 19 -17.71 -18.55 -5.76
C ASP A 19 -16.46 -17.92 -5.08
N GLY A 20 -16.51 -16.62 -4.79
CA GLY A 20 -15.42 -15.88 -4.16
C GLY A 20 -14.31 -15.43 -5.10
N LYS A 21 -14.41 -15.69 -6.41
CA LYS A 21 -13.42 -15.17 -7.38
C LYS A 21 -13.53 -13.65 -7.55
N GLN A 22 -14.69 -13.10 -7.22
CA GLN A 22 -14.89 -11.66 -7.17
C GLN A 22 -15.59 -11.25 -5.87
N ILE A 23 -15.50 -9.97 -5.53
CA ILE A 23 -16.11 -9.38 -4.35
C ILE A 23 -16.70 -8.01 -4.67
N VAL A 24 -17.88 -7.73 -4.13
CA VAL A 24 -18.47 -6.40 -4.13
C VAL A 24 -18.16 -5.75 -2.78
N GLY A 25 -17.35 -4.69 -2.79
CA GLY A 25 -17.04 -3.88 -1.62
C GLY A 25 -17.88 -2.61 -1.59
N LEU A 26 -18.60 -2.38 -0.49
CA LEU A 26 -19.40 -1.16 -0.29
C LEU A 26 -18.50 0.02 0.14
N ALA A 27 -19.05 1.24 0.08
CA ALA A 27 -18.28 2.49 0.23
C ALA A 27 -17.45 2.62 1.52
N GLY A 28 -17.88 1.98 2.60
CA GLY A 28 -17.18 1.98 3.90
C GLY A 28 -16.30 0.76 4.13
N SER A 29 -16.32 -0.23 3.23
CA SER A 29 -15.55 -1.47 3.35
C SER A 29 -14.06 -1.16 3.38
N THR A 30 -13.36 -1.71 4.37
CA THR A 30 -11.92 -1.53 4.52
C THR A 30 -11.15 -2.65 3.83
N LEU A 31 -9.92 -2.37 3.42
CA LEU A 31 -9.01 -3.39 2.89
C LEU A 31 -8.75 -4.50 3.93
N PHE A 32 -8.64 -4.12 5.19
CA PHE A 32 -8.48 -5.08 6.28
C PHE A 32 -9.70 -6.02 6.40
N GLY A 33 -10.93 -5.47 6.36
CA GLY A 33 -12.16 -6.28 6.35
C GLY A 33 -12.27 -7.18 5.12
N LEU A 34 -11.74 -6.72 3.98
CA LEU A 34 -11.65 -7.53 2.76
C LEU A 34 -10.71 -8.72 2.95
N GLU A 35 -9.52 -8.52 3.51
CA GLU A 35 -8.57 -9.60 3.82
C GLU A 35 -9.19 -10.64 4.77
N GLU A 36 -9.87 -10.19 5.84
CA GLU A 36 -10.58 -11.09 6.77
C GLU A 36 -11.71 -11.88 6.08
N THR A 37 -12.43 -11.26 5.15
CA THR A 37 -13.51 -11.91 4.40
C THR A 37 -12.97 -12.97 3.43
N LEU A 38 -11.83 -12.74 2.79
CA LEU A 38 -11.25 -13.61 1.78
C LEU A 38 -10.43 -14.78 2.36
N ALA A 39 -9.80 -14.60 3.52
CA ALA A 39 -8.92 -15.59 4.12
C ALA A 39 -9.55 -17.01 4.27
N PRO A 40 -10.82 -17.19 4.71
CA PRO A 40 -11.46 -18.51 4.80
C PRO A 40 -11.62 -19.21 3.46
N TYR A 41 -11.57 -18.48 2.36
CA TYR A 41 -11.69 -19.00 0.99
C TYR A 41 -10.33 -19.28 0.33
N GLY A 42 -9.22 -19.10 1.06
CA GLY A 42 -7.87 -19.23 0.52
C GLY A 42 -7.57 -18.19 -0.55
N ARG A 43 -8.17 -16.99 -0.41
CA ARG A 43 -8.03 -15.90 -1.40
C ARG A 43 -7.49 -14.63 -0.76
N GLU A 44 -6.92 -13.78 -1.57
CA GLU A 44 -6.35 -12.49 -1.18
C GLU A 44 -6.88 -11.37 -2.08
N PRO A 45 -6.84 -10.10 -1.63
CA PRO A 45 -7.38 -8.97 -2.37
C PRO A 45 -6.58 -8.65 -3.63
N HIS A 46 -7.23 -7.97 -4.56
CA HIS A 46 -6.64 -7.41 -5.78
C HIS A 46 -5.44 -6.51 -5.49
N SER A 47 -5.49 -5.68 -4.47
CA SER A 47 -4.44 -4.72 -4.13
C SER A 47 -4.22 -4.68 -2.63
N VAL A 48 -2.96 -4.52 -2.24
CA VAL A 48 -2.55 -4.26 -0.86
C VAL A 48 -1.85 -2.90 -0.84
N ILE A 49 -2.41 -1.97 -0.08
CA ILE A 49 -1.82 -0.64 0.12
C ILE A 49 -1.40 -0.47 1.58
N GLY A 50 -0.28 0.22 1.80
CA GLY A 50 0.31 0.36 3.13
C GLY A 50 -0.59 1.01 4.19
N SER A 51 -1.65 1.73 3.78
CA SER A 51 -2.65 2.32 4.67
C SER A 51 -3.80 1.38 5.06
N SER A 52 -3.81 0.12 4.62
CA SER A 52 -4.87 -0.84 4.95
C SER A 52 -5.09 -0.97 6.46
N CYS A 53 -4.01 -1.02 7.23
CA CYS A 53 -4.05 -1.13 8.70
C CYS A 53 -4.66 0.07 9.43
N ILE A 54 -4.72 1.24 8.80
CA ILE A 54 -5.31 2.45 9.40
C ILE A 54 -6.75 2.71 8.94
N GLY A 55 -7.36 1.74 8.25
CA GLY A 55 -8.74 1.79 7.82
C GLY A 55 -8.96 2.37 6.42
N ALA A 56 -7.98 2.26 5.53
CA ALA A 56 -8.16 2.60 4.12
C ALA A 56 -9.31 1.79 3.52
N SER A 57 -10.22 2.46 2.81
CA SER A 57 -11.35 1.80 2.17
C SER A 57 -11.00 1.31 0.77
N ILE A 58 -11.67 0.24 0.35
CA ILE A 58 -11.56 -0.33 -1.00
C ILE A 58 -11.92 0.75 -2.04
N VAL A 59 -13.08 1.37 -1.87
CA VAL A 59 -13.57 2.41 -2.76
C VAL A 59 -12.62 3.61 -2.80
N GLY A 60 -12.07 4.02 -1.65
CA GLY A 60 -11.06 5.09 -1.60
C GLY A 60 -9.80 4.75 -2.41
N GLY A 61 -9.33 3.51 -2.35
CA GLY A 61 -8.22 3.02 -3.16
C GLY A 61 -8.50 3.11 -4.66
N ILE A 62 -9.67 2.67 -5.10
CA ILE A 62 -10.13 2.75 -6.50
C ILE A 62 -10.27 4.20 -6.97
N CYS A 63 -10.99 5.03 -6.20
CA CYS A 63 -11.22 6.44 -6.56
C CYS A 63 -9.94 7.27 -6.65
N ASN A 64 -8.91 6.89 -5.90
CA ASN A 64 -7.60 7.53 -5.92
C ASN A 64 -6.58 6.82 -6.84
N ASN A 65 -6.98 5.75 -7.51
CA ASN A 65 -6.09 4.92 -8.32
C ASN A 65 -4.79 4.53 -7.57
N SER A 66 -4.96 4.06 -6.33
CA SER A 66 -3.85 3.80 -5.41
C SER A 66 -2.95 2.68 -5.92
N GLY A 67 -1.64 2.92 -5.89
CA GLY A 67 -0.66 2.05 -6.53
C GLY A 67 -0.45 0.70 -5.87
N GLY A 68 -0.68 0.49 -4.61
CA GLY A 68 -0.42 -0.79 -3.93
C GLY A 68 1.01 -1.33 -4.05
N ALA A 69 1.33 -2.36 -3.28
CA ALA A 69 2.66 -2.99 -3.26
C ALA A 69 2.80 -4.16 -4.27
N LEU A 70 1.70 -4.66 -4.83
CA LEU A 70 1.71 -5.89 -5.63
C LEU A 70 2.11 -5.62 -7.08
N VAL A 71 3.32 -6.06 -7.45
CA VAL A 71 3.92 -5.85 -8.78
C VAL A 71 3.10 -6.51 -9.90
N LYS A 72 2.51 -7.67 -9.64
CA LYS A 72 1.73 -8.41 -10.65
C LYS A 72 0.39 -7.77 -11.01
N ARG A 73 -0.16 -6.92 -10.13
CA ARG A 73 -1.58 -6.49 -10.21
C ARG A 73 -1.76 -5.00 -10.48
N GLY A 74 -0.71 -4.21 -10.27
CA GLY A 74 -0.73 -2.78 -10.48
C GLY A 74 -1.62 -1.99 -9.54
N PRO A 75 -2.02 -0.78 -9.94
CA PRO A 75 -2.90 0.09 -9.17
C PRO A 75 -4.28 -0.52 -8.92
N ALA A 76 -4.93 -0.07 -7.85
CA ALA A 76 -6.32 -0.42 -7.56
C ALA A 76 -7.22 0.09 -8.70
N TYR A 77 -7.87 -0.83 -9.41
CA TYR A 77 -8.63 -0.55 -10.63
C TYR A 77 -9.84 -1.46 -10.76
N THR A 78 -10.93 -0.91 -11.26
CA THR A 78 -12.09 -1.65 -11.77
C THR A 78 -12.92 -0.79 -12.70
N GLU A 79 -13.58 -1.39 -13.67
CA GLU A 79 -14.63 -0.80 -14.51
C GLU A 79 -16.03 -1.07 -13.97
N LEU A 80 -16.12 -1.93 -12.94
CA LEU A 80 -17.37 -2.39 -12.35
C LEU A 80 -17.68 -1.61 -11.07
N ALA A 81 -18.54 -0.59 -11.17
CA ALA A 81 -18.88 0.28 -10.07
C ALA A 81 -20.36 0.71 -10.06
N LEU A 82 -20.86 1.01 -8.86
CA LEU A 82 -22.13 1.72 -8.66
C LEU A 82 -21.82 3.12 -8.14
N PHE A 83 -22.26 4.14 -8.85
CA PHE A 83 -21.95 5.52 -8.49
C PHE A 83 -23.07 6.49 -8.89
N ALA A 84 -23.14 7.62 -8.16
CA ALA A 84 -23.95 8.77 -8.59
C ALA A 84 -23.07 9.84 -9.21
N GLN A 85 -23.60 10.50 -10.21
CA GLN A 85 -22.97 11.62 -10.90
C GLN A 85 -23.97 12.75 -11.19
N ILE A 86 -23.45 13.94 -11.37
CA ILE A 86 -24.21 15.09 -11.90
C ILE A 86 -23.67 15.37 -13.30
N ASP A 87 -24.55 15.34 -14.30
CA ASP A 87 -24.21 15.62 -15.68
C ASP A 87 -23.94 17.12 -15.93
N ALA A 88 -23.54 17.47 -17.16
CA ALA A 88 -23.27 18.85 -17.54
C ALA A 88 -24.53 19.78 -17.46
N ASN A 89 -25.71 19.21 -17.44
CA ASN A 89 -27.00 19.93 -17.32
C ASN A 89 -27.46 20.04 -15.85
N GLY A 90 -26.73 19.44 -14.91
CA GLY A 90 -27.08 19.45 -13.50
C GLY A 90 -28.01 18.31 -13.07
N ASN A 91 -28.28 17.33 -13.94
CA ASN A 91 -29.13 16.19 -13.60
C ASN A 91 -28.35 15.17 -12.77
N LEU A 92 -28.92 14.76 -11.66
CA LEU A 92 -28.42 13.67 -10.83
C LEU A 92 -28.86 12.32 -11.42
N SER A 93 -27.92 11.38 -11.57
CA SER A 93 -28.19 10.01 -12.00
C SER A 93 -27.42 9.00 -11.16
N LEU A 94 -28.01 7.81 -10.95
CA LEU A 94 -27.36 6.65 -10.40
C LEU A 94 -27.03 5.70 -11.56
N VAL A 95 -25.74 5.32 -11.67
CA VAL A 95 -25.24 4.44 -12.72
C VAL A 95 -24.82 3.11 -12.08
N ASN A 96 -25.44 2.02 -12.53
CA ASN A 96 -25.12 0.67 -12.08
C ASN A 96 -24.31 -0.07 -13.15
N ASN A 97 -22.99 -0.06 -13.01
CA ASN A 97 -22.04 -0.81 -13.84
C ASN A 97 -21.43 -2.00 -13.08
N LEU A 98 -22.01 -2.43 -11.95
CA LEU A 98 -21.51 -3.59 -11.21
C LEU A 98 -21.63 -4.92 -11.96
N GLY A 99 -22.43 -4.95 -13.03
CA GLY A 99 -22.80 -6.22 -13.69
C GLY A 99 -23.69 -7.10 -12.81
N ILE A 100 -24.49 -6.50 -11.95
CA ILE A 100 -25.47 -7.17 -11.08
C ILE A 100 -26.83 -6.55 -11.31
N ASN A 101 -27.84 -7.37 -11.58
CA ASN A 101 -29.21 -6.94 -11.70
C ASN A 101 -29.77 -6.62 -10.30
N LEU A 102 -29.88 -5.33 -9.99
CA LEU A 102 -30.35 -4.82 -8.70
C LEU A 102 -31.72 -4.11 -8.79
N GLY A 103 -32.37 -4.13 -9.97
CA GLY A 103 -33.59 -3.38 -10.22
C GLY A 103 -33.34 -2.17 -11.14
N SER A 104 -34.36 -1.31 -11.29
CA SER A 104 -34.34 -0.18 -12.22
C SER A 104 -34.36 1.20 -11.54
N GLU A 105 -34.93 1.29 -10.35
CA GLU A 105 -35.07 2.56 -9.63
C GLU A 105 -33.89 2.74 -8.63
N PRO A 106 -33.38 3.97 -8.43
CA PRO A 106 -32.24 4.24 -7.56
C PRO A 106 -32.39 3.69 -6.16
N GLU A 107 -33.53 3.87 -5.50
CA GLU A 107 -33.81 3.38 -4.16
C GLU A 107 -33.85 1.84 -4.11
N GLU A 108 -34.41 1.20 -5.14
CA GLU A 108 -34.43 -0.25 -5.26
C GLU A 108 -33.02 -0.81 -5.41
N ILE A 109 -32.22 -0.24 -6.32
CA ILE A 109 -30.82 -0.63 -6.55
C ILE A 109 -30.03 -0.56 -5.26
N LEU A 110 -30.05 0.57 -4.57
CA LEU A 110 -29.31 0.77 -3.33
C LEU A 110 -29.79 -0.18 -2.22
N ASN A 111 -31.10 -0.37 -2.05
CA ASN A 111 -31.67 -1.25 -1.05
C ASN A 111 -31.34 -2.73 -1.32
N ASN A 112 -31.42 -3.16 -2.58
CA ASN A 112 -31.10 -4.53 -2.97
C ASN A 112 -29.61 -4.83 -2.79
N LEU A 113 -28.74 -3.87 -3.08
CA LEU A 113 -27.31 -3.99 -2.85
C LEU A 113 -26.98 -4.07 -1.35
N GLU A 114 -27.45 -3.11 -0.54
CA GLU A 114 -27.16 -3.01 0.89
C GLU A 114 -27.62 -4.29 1.64
N ASN A 115 -28.81 -4.80 1.28
CA ASN A 115 -29.40 -5.97 1.94
C ASN A 115 -29.09 -7.30 1.23
N LYS A 116 -28.19 -7.28 0.24
CA LYS A 116 -27.77 -8.46 -0.53
C LYS A 116 -28.95 -9.24 -1.13
N ARG A 117 -29.95 -8.51 -1.68
CA ARG A 117 -31.16 -9.08 -2.26
C ARG A 117 -31.01 -9.43 -3.73
N TYR A 118 -29.91 -10.07 -4.09
CA TYR A 118 -29.63 -10.61 -5.41
C TYR A 118 -29.04 -12.01 -5.27
N LYS A 119 -29.13 -12.81 -6.31
CA LYS A 119 -28.63 -14.18 -6.38
C LYS A 119 -27.49 -14.25 -7.37
N GLU A 120 -26.75 -15.36 -7.36
CA GLU A 120 -25.69 -15.62 -8.32
C GLU A 120 -26.17 -15.52 -9.79
N ALA A 121 -27.42 -15.93 -10.05
CA ALA A 121 -28.05 -15.80 -11.38
C ALA A 121 -28.26 -14.34 -11.84
N ASP A 122 -28.25 -13.39 -10.92
CA ASP A 122 -28.36 -11.94 -11.21
C ASP A 122 -27.00 -11.31 -11.53
N VAL A 123 -25.90 -12.06 -11.29
CA VAL A 123 -24.52 -11.63 -11.54
C VAL A 123 -24.19 -11.91 -12.99
N GLN A 124 -23.87 -10.86 -13.72
CA GLN A 124 -23.44 -10.92 -15.12
C GLN A 124 -21.91 -10.86 -15.20
N HIS A 125 -21.33 -11.40 -16.26
CA HIS A 125 -19.91 -11.32 -16.57
C HIS A 125 -19.70 -10.46 -17.82
N PRO A 126 -19.77 -9.13 -17.71
CA PRO A 126 -19.53 -8.24 -18.83
C PRO A 126 -18.04 -8.30 -19.23
N ASP A 127 -17.75 -7.79 -20.43
CA ASP A 127 -16.34 -7.61 -20.88
C ASP A 127 -15.59 -6.56 -20.06
N ALA A 128 -16.29 -5.81 -19.21
CA ALA A 128 -15.71 -4.83 -18.29
C ALA A 128 -14.85 -5.51 -17.21
N ARG A 129 -13.72 -4.89 -16.93
CA ARG A 129 -12.66 -5.49 -16.09
C ARG A 129 -12.86 -5.19 -14.60
N ALA A 130 -12.73 -6.21 -13.78
CA ALA A 130 -12.74 -6.12 -12.32
C ALA A 130 -11.34 -5.91 -11.70
N SER A 131 -10.28 -5.88 -12.53
CA SER A 131 -8.90 -5.56 -12.17
C SER A 131 -8.09 -5.13 -13.40
N ASP A 132 -6.89 -4.58 -13.20
CA ASP A 132 -5.97 -4.34 -14.32
C ASP A 132 -5.34 -5.68 -14.76
N ASN A 133 -5.70 -6.14 -15.94
CA ASN A 133 -5.23 -7.40 -16.51
C ASN A 133 -4.12 -7.23 -17.57
N GLU A 134 -3.58 -6.02 -17.73
CA GLU A 134 -2.49 -5.71 -18.66
C GLU A 134 -1.24 -5.19 -17.94
N TYR A 135 -1.30 -5.02 -16.63
CA TYR A 135 -0.23 -4.37 -15.89
C TYR A 135 1.06 -5.21 -15.89
N ASP A 136 0.95 -6.53 -15.82
CA ASP A 136 2.08 -7.45 -15.86
C ASP A 136 2.87 -7.37 -17.17
N GLU A 137 2.22 -7.12 -18.31
CA GLU A 137 2.89 -6.87 -19.57
C GLU A 137 3.62 -5.53 -19.58
N ARG A 138 2.97 -4.48 -19.05
CA ARG A 138 3.53 -3.13 -19.06
C ARG A 138 4.70 -2.94 -18.11
N VAL A 139 4.64 -3.58 -16.94
CA VAL A 139 5.74 -3.47 -15.97
C VAL A 139 7.03 -4.11 -16.50
N ARG A 140 6.90 -5.04 -17.47
CA ARG A 140 8.02 -5.70 -18.15
C ARG A 140 8.70 -4.86 -19.21
N ASP A 141 8.04 -3.83 -19.73
CA ASP A 141 8.64 -2.87 -20.67
C ASP A 141 9.57 -1.89 -19.94
N VAL A 142 10.76 -2.38 -19.58
CA VAL A 142 11.74 -1.66 -18.77
C VAL A 142 12.45 -0.55 -19.54
N ASP A 143 12.31 -0.49 -20.86
CA ASP A 143 12.91 0.51 -21.74
C ASP A 143 11.95 1.61 -22.17
N SER A 144 10.69 1.52 -21.76
CA SER A 144 9.70 2.55 -22.01
C SER A 144 10.09 3.89 -21.39
N ASP A 145 9.89 5.00 -22.10
CA ASP A 145 10.04 6.37 -21.60
C ASP A 145 9.02 6.77 -20.52
N THR A 146 8.08 5.89 -20.23
CA THR A 146 7.08 6.13 -19.19
C THR A 146 7.68 5.98 -17.79
N PRO A 147 7.07 6.58 -16.76
CA PRO A 147 7.44 6.33 -15.38
C PRO A 147 7.42 4.83 -15.03
N SER A 148 8.21 4.43 -14.05
CA SER A 148 8.23 3.05 -13.56
C SER A 148 6.90 2.58 -12.98
N ARG A 149 5.98 3.50 -12.70
CA ARG A 149 4.63 3.27 -12.20
C ARG A 149 3.59 3.87 -13.15
N PHE A 150 2.56 3.08 -13.46
CA PHE A 150 1.50 3.46 -14.41
C PHE A 150 0.19 3.91 -13.76
N ASN A 151 0.21 4.46 -12.57
CA ASN A 151 -0.99 4.95 -11.91
C ASN A 151 -1.58 6.24 -12.50
N ASN A 152 -0.90 6.86 -13.45
CA ASN A 152 -1.42 8.00 -14.23
C ASN A 152 -1.72 7.67 -15.70
N ASP A 153 -1.79 6.40 -16.04
CA ASP A 153 -2.17 5.97 -17.39
C ASP A 153 -3.63 6.35 -17.68
N GLY A 154 -3.86 7.26 -18.61
CA GLY A 154 -5.20 7.74 -18.99
C GLY A 154 -6.16 6.64 -19.42
N ARG A 155 -5.66 5.49 -19.89
CA ARG A 155 -6.47 4.31 -20.23
C ARG A 155 -7.03 3.60 -18.99
N ARG A 156 -6.51 3.92 -17.80
CA ARG A 156 -6.92 3.41 -16.48
C ARG A 156 -7.75 4.40 -15.68
N LEU A 157 -8.14 5.50 -16.30
CA LEU A 157 -9.10 6.44 -15.73
C LEU A 157 -10.47 6.07 -16.29
N HIS A 158 -11.22 5.26 -15.56
CA HIS A 158 -12.52 4.77 -15.98
C HIS A 158 -13.53 4.98 -14.86
N GLU A 159 -14.46 5.92 -15.06
CA GLU A 159 -15.55 6.24 -14.14
C GLU A 159 -15.09 6.36 -12.68
N ALA A 160 -15.32 5.32 -11.85
CA ALA A 160 -14.89 5.32 -10.45
C ALA A 160 -13.36 5.30 -10.28
N SER A 161 -12.64 4.57 -11.16
CA SER A 161 -11.18 4.45 -11.09
C SER A 161 -10.50 5.77 -11.39
N GLY A 162 -9.82 6.33 -10.37
CA GLY A 162 -9.14 7.62 -10.47
C GLY A 162 -10.08 8.83 -10.58
N CYS A 163 -11.33 8.73 -10.15
CA CYS A 163 -12.32 9.82 -10.26
C CYS A 163 -12.01 11.05 -9.39
N ALA A 164 -11.14 10.90 -8.39
CA ALA A 164 -10.68 11.98 -7.50
C ALA A 164 -11.82 12.82 -6.90
N GLY A 165 -12.92 12.17 -6.52
CA GLY A 165 -14.08 12.82 -5.88
C GLY A 165 -15.07 13.50 -6.83
N LYS A 166 -14.99 13.28 -8.13
CA LYS A 166 -15.98 13.77 -9.09
C LYS A 166 -17.27 12.97 -9.09
N LEU A 167 -17.24 11.75 -8.55
CA LEU A 167 -18.37 10.84 -8.41
C LEU A 167 -18.62 10.52 -6.94
N ALA A 168 -19.87 10.16 -6.60
CA ALA A 168 -20.19 9.54 -5.32
C ALA A 168 -20.30 8.03 -5.54
N VAL A 169 -19.25 7.29 -5.20
CA VAL A 169 -19.16 5.84 -5.42
C VAL A 169 -19.72 5.10 -4.22
N PHE A 170 -20.68 4.19 -4.45
CA PHE A 170 -21.36 3.40 -3.42
C PHE A 170 -20.78 2.01 -3.28
N ALA A 171 -20.36 1.40 -4.39
CA ALA A 171 -19.76 0.07 -4.40
C ALA A 171 -18.87 -0.11 -5.62
N VAL A 172 -17.92 -1.05 -5.47
CA VAL A 172 -17.07 -1.54 -6.56
C VAL A 172 -17.01 -3.06 -6.53
N ARG A 173 -16.90 -3.69 -7.70
CA ARG A 173 -16.69 -5.14 -7.84
C ARG A 173 -15.28 -5.39 -8.32
N LEU A 174 -14.58 -6.29 -7.64
CA LEU A 174 -13.14 -6.55 -7.81
C LEU A 174 -12.86 -8.04 -7.93
N ASP A 175 -11.84 -8.38 -8.72
CA ASP A 175 -11.28 -9.72 -8.71
C ASP A 175 -10.57 -10.00 -7.39
N THR A 176 -10.58 -11.25 -6.99
CA THR A 176 -9.79 -11.80 -5.88
C THR A 176 -8.83 -12.85 -6.44
N PHE A 177 -7.77 -13.17 -5.71
CA PHE A 177 -6.71 -14.05 -6.20
C PHE A 177 -6.43 -15.18 -5.21
N PRO A 178 -6.03 -16.36 -5.67
CA PRO A 178 -5.64 -17.43 -4.76
C PRO A 178 -4.40 -17.03 -3.98
N ILE A 179 -4.37 -17.38 -2.68
CA ILE A 179 -3.16 -17.24 -1.87
C ILE A 179 -2.10 -18.19 -2.42
N PRO A 180 -0.86 -17.73 -2.68
CA PRO A 180 0.22 -18.58 -3.15
C PRO A 180 0.53 -19.71 -2.15
N GLU A 181 0.85 -20.90 -2.68
CA GLU A 181 1.21 -22.07 -1.84
C GLU A 181 2.58 -21.90 -1.16
N LYS A 182 3.51 -21.23 -1.84
CA LYS A 182 4.87 -20.96 -1.35
C LYS A 182 5.17 -19.48 -1.49
N LYS A 183 5.68 -18.87 -0.43
CA LYS A 183 6.21 -17.50 -0.45
C LYS A 183 7.62 -17.49 0.14
N GLN A 184 8.49 -16.65 -0.40
CA GLN A 184 9.83 -16.41 0.12
C GLN A 184 10.19 -14.94 -0.01
N VAL A 185 10.71 -14.38 1.07
CA VAL A 185 11.31 -13.04 1.08
C VAL A 185 12.82 -13.18 1.01
N PHE A 186 13.43 -12.45 0.07
CA PHE A 186 14.86 -12.27 -0.06
C PHE A 186 15.20 -10.86 0.43
N TYR A 187 16.11 -10.78 1.40
CA TYR A 187 16.62 -9.51 1.90
C TYR A 187 17.94 -9.20 1.25
N VAL A 188 17.99 -8.17 0.43
CA VAL A 188 19.15 -7.79 -0.39
C VAL A 188 19.78 -6.53 0.18
N GLY A 189 21.13 -6.47 0.21
CA GLY A 189 21.90 -5.31 0.62
C GLY A 189 23.01 -4.97 -0.36
N SER A 190 23.25 -3.68 -0.60
CA SER A 190 24.33 -3.14 -1.43
C SER A 190 24.72 -1.73 -0.97
N ASN A 191 25.95 -1.32 -1.26
CA ASN A 191 26.41 0.06 -1.12
C ASN A 191 26.31 0.86 -2.43
N ASP A 192 25.93 0.19 -3.52
CA ASP A 192 25.71 0.79 -4.84
C ASP A 192 24.22 0.70 -5.22
N ALA A 193 23.55 1.84 -5.30
CA ALA A 193 22.14 1.92 -5.69
C ALA A 193 21.88 1.39 -7.13
N ALA A 194 22.88 1.47 -8.03
CA ALA A 194 22.75 0.98 -9.39
C ALA A 194 22.55 -0.53 -9.46
N VAL A 195 23.02 -1.28 -8.46
CA VAL A 195 22.78 -2.72 -8.31
C VAL A 195 21.28 -3.01 -8.29
N PHE A 196 20.49 -2.25 -7.52
CA PHE A 196 19.05 -2.45 -7.43
C PHE A 196 18.31 -2.11 -8.73
N THR A 197 18.75 -1.04 -9.41
CA THR A 197 18.23 -0.70 -10.75
C THR A 197 18.48 -1.85 -11.72
N LYS A 198 19.69 -2.41 -11.71
CA LYS A 198 20.02 -3.55 -12.58
C LYS A 198 19.19 -4.79 -12.24
N VAL A 199 19.16 -5.19 -10.98
CA VAL A 199 18.39 -6.38 -10.52
C VAL A 199 16.91 -6.22 -10.85
N ARG A 200 16.31 -5.05 -10.60
CA ARG A 200 14.93 -4.74 -10.96
C ARG A 200 14.68 -4.91 -12.46
N ARG A 201 15.54 -4.35 -13.29
CA ARG A 201 15.42 -4.44 -14.75
C ARG A 201 15.53 -5.89 -15.24
N ASP A 202 16.53 -6.62 -14.74
CA ASP A 202 16.73 -8.02 -15.08
C ASP A 202 15.49 -8.86 -14.70
N ILE A 203 14.98 -8.71 -13.48
CA ILE A 203 13.80 -9.44 -13.03
C ILE A 203 12.58 -9.11 -13.89
N LEU A 204 12.27 -7.83 -14.08
CA LEU A 204 11.08 -7.42 -14.82
C LEU A 204 11.12 -7.84 -16.30
N SER A 205 12.29 -7.84 -16.94
CA SER A 205 12.43 -8.13 -18.37
C SER A 205 12.66 -9.62 -18.68
N THR A 206 13.25 -10.40 -17.74
CA THR A 206 13.71 -11.77 -18.06
C THR A 206 13.01 -12.87 -17.28
N PHE A 207 12.47 -12.58 -16.09
CA PHE A 207 11.84 -13.62 -15.28
C PHE A 207 10.51 -14.05 -15.89
N LYS A 208 10.26 -15.35 -15.84
CA LYS A 208 8.95 -15.90 -16.14
C LYS A 208 7.92 -15.46 -15.11
N ASN A 209 8.32 -15.45 -13.84
CA ASN A 209 7.47 -15.12 -12.71
C ASN A 209 7.84 -13.73 -12.14
N LEU A 210 6.89 -12.79 -12.17
CA LEU A 210 7.06 -11.48 -11.55
C LEU A 210 7.07 -11.58 -10.01
N PRO A 211 7.77 -10.69 -9.32
CA PRO A 211 7.68 -10.58 -7.86
C PRO A 211 6.25 -10.32 -7.39
N ASP A 212 5.93 -10.75 -6.17
CA ASP A 212 4.74 -10.27 -5.48
C ASP A 212 4.94 -8.81 -5.05
N SER A 213 6.07 -8.52 -4.39
CA SER A 213 6.44 -7.15 -4.03
C SER A 213 7.96 -6.93 -4.05
N GLY A 214 8.37 -5.66 -4.16
CA GLY A 214 9.77 -5.26 -4.08
C GLY A 214 9.90 -3.90 -3.40
N GLU A 215 10.27 -3.90 -2.13
CA GLU A 215 10.29 -2.71 -1.28
C GLU A 215 11.73 -2.25 -1.01
N TYR A 216 12.04 -1.03 -1.40
CA TYR A 216 13.35 -0.42 -1.14
C TYR A 216 13.38 0.34 0.19
N LEU A 217 14.52 0.33 0.86
CA LEU A 217 14.75 1.05 2.10
C LEU A 217 16.21 1.53 2.20
N HIS A 218 16.43 2.85 2.25
CA HIS A 218 17.74 3.40 2.57
C HIS A 218 18.05 3.23 4.08
N ARG A 219 19.33 3.10 4.44
CA ARG A 219 19.78 2.92 5.83
C ARG A 219 19.24 4.00 6.78
N ASP A 220 19.17 5.26 6.34
CA ASP A 220 18.65 6.34 7.18
C ASP A 220 17.15 6.15 7.49
N CYS A 221 16.39 5.69 6.51
CA CYS A 221 14.99 5.33 6.70
C CYS A 221 14.85 4.09 7.60
N TYR A 222 15.72 3.10 7.44
CA TYR A 222 15.83 1.95 8.36
C TYR A 222 16.01 2.42 9.80
N ASP A 223 16.96 3.33 10.05
CA ASP A 223 17.27 3.83 11.39
C ASP A 223 16.13 4.65 12.01
N VAL A 224 15.49 5.48 11.21
CA VAL A 224 14.29 6.22 11.64
C VAL A 224 13.16 5.26 12.00
N SER A 225 12.88 4.27 11.15
CA SER A 225 11.89 3.23 11.40
C SER A 225 12.18 2.45 12.67
N LYS A 226 13.44 2.03 12.86
CA LYS A 226 13.90 1.31 14.04
C LYS A 226 13.72 2.11 15.33
N LYS A 227 14.02 3.40 15.30
CA LYS A 227 14.00 4.27 16.48
C LYS A 227 12.61 4.81 16.81
N TYR A 228 11.89 5.31 15.79
CA TYR A 228 10.64 6.03 15.96
C TYR A 228 9.39 5.23 15.60
N GLY A 229 9.56 4.07 14.95
CA GLY A 229 8.48 3.14 14.62
C GLY A 229 8.37 1.94 15.58
N LYS A 230 9.27 1.80 16.55
CA LYS A 230 9.42 0.61 17.39
C LYS A 230 8.17 0.24 18.18
N ASP A 231 7.50 1.20 18.78
CA ASP A 231 6.27 0.99 19.55
C ASP A 231 5.15 0.49 18.64
N MET A 232 4.98 1.10 17.46
CA MET A 232 3.99 0.67 16.47
C MET A 232 4.31 -0.73 15.94
N PHE A 233 5.58 -1.01 15.64
CA PHE A 233 6.05 -2.33 15.27
C PHE A 233 5.65 -3.39 16.30
N ILE A 234 5.91 -3.11 17.59
CA ILE A 234 5.58 -4.05 18.69
C ILE A 234 4.07 -4.23 18.82
N VAL A 235 3.29 -3.15 18.72
CA VAL A 235 1.82 -3.23 18.76
C VAL A 235 1.28 -4.10 17.64
N ILE A 236 1.73 -3.89 16.40
CA ILE A 236 1.26 -4.68 15.25
C ILE A 236 1.70 -6.14 15.40
N SER A 237 2.96 -6.38 15.73
CA SER A 237 3.52 -7.74 15.89
C SER A 237 2.86 -8.55 17.01
N LYS A 238 2.40 -7.90 18.09
CA LYS A 238 1.83 -8.59 19.27
C LYS A 238 0.31 -8.63 19.28
N LEU A 239 -0.34 -7.57 18.81
CA LEU A 239 -1.80 -7.40 18.91
C LEU A 239 -2.51 -7.46 17.54
N GLY A 240 -1.73 -7.46 16.46
CA GLY A 240 -2.23 -7.41 15.10
C GLY A 240 -2.64 -6.00 14.64
N ALA A 241 -2.70 -5.82 13.32
CA ALA A 241 -3.04 -4.53 12.70
C ALA A 241 -4.44 -4.02 13.07
N LYS A 242 -5.40 -4.91 13.34
CA LYS A 242 -6.76 -4.59 13.78
C LYS A 242 -6.84 -3.76 15.08
N PHE A 243 -5.77 -3.72 15.84
CA PHE A 243 -5.70 -2.91 17.05
C PHE A 243 -5.37 -1.44 16.78
N ILE A 244 -4.80 -1.11 15.63
CA ILE A 244 -4.33 0.24 15.27
C ILE A 244 -5.44 1.29 15.31
N PRO A 245 -6.64 1.10 14.74
CA PRO A 245 -7.70 2.09 14.82
C PRO A 245 -8.08 2.44 16.26
N LYS A 246 -8.11 1.45 17.16
CA LYS A 246 -8.38 1.65 18.59
C LYS A 246 -7.27 2.46 19.26
N LEU A 247 -6.00 2.15 18.93
CA LEU A 247 -4.85 2.88 19.42
C LEU A 247 -4.88 4.35 18.95
N PHE A 248 -5.17 4.62 17.69
CA PHE A 248 -5.29 5.98 17.18
C PHE A 248 -6.47 6.74 17.79
N ALA A 249 -7.59 6.07 18.04
CA ALA A 249 -8.73 6.67 18.75
C ALA A 249 -8.35 7.08 20.19
N PHE A 250 -7.62 6.22 20.89
CA PHE A 250 -7.08 6.52 22.21
C PHE A 250 -6.10 7.68 22.17
N LYS A 251 -5.12 7.67 21.26
CA LYS A 251 -4.15 8.76 21.07
C LYS A 251 -4.84 10.11 20.87
N ARG A 252 -5.84 10.16 19.97
CA ARG A 252 -6.60 11.40 19.71
C ARG A 252 -7.30 11.93 20.96
N LYS A 253 -7.93 11.05 21.77
CA LYS A 253 -8.58 11.46 23.01
C LYS A 253 -7.57 11.97 24.03
N PHE A 254 -6.44 11.29 24.15
CA PHE A 254 -5.36 11.67 25.06
C PHE A 254 -4.73 13.01 24.64
N ASP A 255 -4.42 13.20 23.38
CA ASP A 255 -3.88 14.47 22.86
C ASP A 255 -4.89 15.60 23.05
N ALA A 256 -6.17 15.41 22.73
CA ALA A 256 -7.21 16.41 22.96
C ALA A 256 -7.39 16.79 24.45
N PHE A 257 -7.12 15.87 25.37
CA PHE A 257 -7.10 16.15 26.80
C PHE A 257 -5.87 16.96 27.19
N THR A 258 -4.67 16.56 26.75
CA THR A 258 -3.41 17.24 27.09
C THR A 258 -3.32 18.64 26.46
N ASP A 259 -3.86 18.83 25.25
CA ASP A 259 -3.90 20.14 24.58
C ASP A 259 -4.75 21.17 25.38
N LYS A 260 -5.80 20.73 26.11
CA LYS A 260 -6.59 21.61 26.97
C LYS A 260 -5.82 22.14 28.18
N LEU A 261 -4.74 21.49 28.59
CA LEU A 261 -3.93 21.92 29.73
C LEU A 261 -3.03 23.14 29.40
N GLY A 262 -2.79 23.41 28.11
CA GLY A 262 -2.15 24.62 27.61
C GLY A 262 -0.65 24.77 27.89
N PHE A 263 -0.09 24.02 28.83
CA PHE A 263 1.35 24.07 29.19
C PHE A 263 2.14 22.87 28.66
N LEU A 264 1.48 21.85 28.15
CA LEU A 264 2.10 20.67 27.57
C LEU A 264 2.35 20.86 26.07
N PRO A 265 3.42 20.27 25.54
CA PRO A 265 3.64 20.28 24.10
C PRO A 265 2.55 19.49 23.36
N ASN A 266 2.26 19.90 22.13
CA ASN A 266 1.33 19.18 21.25
C ASN A 266 1.78 17.73 21.00
N LYS A 267 0.83 16.84 20.69
CA LYS A 267 1.10 15.43 20.40
C LYS A 267 1.79 14.69 21.55
N MET A 268 1.30 14.90 22.76
CA MET A 268 1.84 14.23 23.96
C MET A 268 1.82 12.72 23.88
N SER A 269 0.80 12.15 23.23
CA SER A 269 0.73 10.69 23.01
C SER A 269 1.96 10.15 22.29
N ASP A 270 2.41 10.83 21.23
CA ASP A 270 3.59 10.44 20.46
C ASP A 270 4.87 10.54 21.29
N ARG A 271 5.00 11.59 22.10
CA ARG A 271 6.15 11.80 22.98
C ARG A 271 6.24 10.73 24.06
N VAL A 272 5.13 10.45 24.74
CA VAL A 272 5.07 9.41 25.78
C VAL A 272 5.40 8.03 25.17
N MET A 273 4.78 7.67 24.06
CA MET A 273 5.04 6.40 23.38
C MET A 273 6.50 6.28 22.93
N GLN A 274 7.11 7.37 22.45
CA GLN A 274 8.54 7.37 22.10
C GLN A 274 9.42 7.10 23.32
N TYR A 275 9.20 7.77 24.44
CA TYR A 275 9.98 7.52 25.65
C TYR A 275 9.78 6.09 26.18
N MET A 276 8.56 5.58 26.14
CA MET A 276 8.29 4.19 26.52
C MET A 276 8.99 3.19 25.59
N SER A 277 9.17 3.52 24.32
CA SER A 277 9.81 2.62 23.35
C SER A 277 11.29 2.34 23.68
N TYR A 278 11.97 3.19 24.44
CA TYR A 278 13.35 2.99 24.83
C TYR A 278 13.56 1.84 25.84
N VAL A 279 12.54 1.48 26.60
CA VAL A 279 12.61 0.36 27.56
C VAL A 279 12.33 -1.00 26.91
N PHE A 280 11.84 -1.02 25.67
CA PHE A 280 11.61 -2.26 24.95
C PHE A 280 12.91 -2.82 24.36
N PRO A 281 13.09 -4.15 24.33
CA PRO A 281 14.27 -4.78 23.72
C PRO A 281 14.34 -4.52 22.21
N ASN A 282 15.46 -4.89 21.61
CA ASN A 282 15.58 -4.86 20.15
C ASN A 282 14.51 -5.78 19.52
N HIS A 283 13.87 -5.29 18.46
CA HIS A 283 12.73 -5.96 17.83
C HIS A 283 13.05 -6.50 16.44
N LEU A 284 14.22 -6.13 15.89
CA LEU A 284 14.65 -6.55 14.55
C LEU A 284 15.55 -7.79 14.59
N PRO A 285 15.50 -8.63 13.56
CA PRO A 285 16.37 -9.80 13.43
C PRO A 285 17.84 -9.42 13.35
N LYS A 286 18.70 -10.29 13.90
CA LYS A 286 20.15 -10.05 13.93
C LYS A 286 20.74 -9.89 12.52
N ARG A 287 20.31 -10.70 11.54
CA ARG A 287 20.82 -10.62 10.16
C ARG A 287 20.43 -9.28 9.48
N MET A 288 19.25 -8.74 9.76
CA MET A 288 18.88 -7.42 9.27
C MET A 288 19.78 -6.32 9.87
N GLU A 289 20.12 -6.41 11.16
CA GLU A 289 21.04 -5.49 11.82
C GLU A 289 22.45 -5.57 11.21
N GLU A 290 22.95 -6.79 10.97
CA GLU A 290 24.23 -7.02 10.31
C GLU A 290 24.25 -6.41 8.89
N TYR A 291 23.16 -6.54 8.15
CA TYR A 291 23.02 -5.93 6.81
C TYR A 291 22.94 -4.42 6.90
N ARG A 292 22.20 -3.89 7.86
CA ARG A 292 22.14 -2.44 8.11
C ARG A 292 23.53 -1.86 8.41
N ASP A 293 24.38 -2.56 9.16
CA ASP A 293 25.71 -2.09 9.48
C ASP A 293 26.65 -2.17 8.27
N LYS A 294 26.43 -3.13 7.37
CA LYS A 294 27.26 -3.38 6.20
C LYS A 294 26.88 -2.55 4.98
N TYR A 295 25.57 -2.32 4.75
CA TYR A 295 25.05 -1.75 3.52
C TYR A 295 24.27 -0.46 3.76
N GLN A 296 24.27 0.43 2.74
CA GLN A 296 23.48 1.66 2.75
C GLN A 296 22.10 1.46 2.17
N HIS A 297 21.97 0.56 1.21
CA HIS A 297 20.75 0.31 0.47
C HIS A 297 20.25 -1.11 0.76
N HIS A 298 18.95 -1.24 0.96
CA HIS A 298 18.29 -2.49 1.26
C HIS A 298 17.09 -2.68 0.35
N TRP A 299 16.82 -3.92 -0.01
CA TRP A 299 15.65 -4.28 -0.79
C TRP A 299 15.03 -5.56 -0.24
N ILE A 300 13.71 -5.53 -0.04
CA ILE A 300 12.89 -6.63 0.43
C ILE A 300 12.14 -7.15 -0.80
N LEU A 301 12.57 -8.28 -1.34
CA LEU A 301 11.98 -8.91 -2.52
C LEU A 301 11.13 -10.08 -2.09
N GLU A 302 9.83 -10.03 -2.35
CA GLU A 302 8.90 -11.14 -2.11
C GLU A 302 8.58 -11.86 -3.42
N MET A 303 8.76 -13.17 -3.42
CA MET A 303 8.48 -14.05 -4.55
C MET A 303 7.55 -15.18 -4.13
N SER A 304 6.76 -15.70 -5.06
CA SER A 304 5.85 -16.81 -4.81
C SER A 304 6.02 -17.96 -5.82
N ASN A 305 5.65 -19.15 -5.36
CA ASN A 305 5.60 -20.39 -6.14
C ASN A 305 6.92 -20.65 -6.90
N ASP A 306 6.88 -20.92 -8.20
CA ASP A 306 8.07 -21.18 -9.05
C ASP A 306 9.01 -19.98 -9.12
N GLY A 307 8.53 -18.76 -8.88
CA GLY A 307 9.34 -17.55 -8.87
C GLY A 307 10.37 -17.54 -7.74
N VAL A 308 10.16 -18.30 -6.68
CA VAL A 308 11.12 -18.43 -5.58
C VAL A 308 12.44 -19.04 -6.04
N ASP A 309 12.35 -20.16 -6.76
CA ASP A 309 13.55 -20.86 -7.23
C ASP A 309 14.25 -20.09 -8.36
N GLU A 310 13.45 -19.43 -9.21
CA GLU A 310 13.95 -18.53 -10.26
C GLU A 310 14.75 -17.35 -9.67
N ALA A 311 14.19 -16.67 -8.67
CA ALA A 311 14.86 -15.54 -8.00
C ALA A 311 16.14 -16.00 -7.26
N LYS A 312 16.08 -17.13 -6.55
CA LYS A 312 17.25 -17.70 -5.86
C LYS A 312 18.39 -17.95 -6.83
N ALA A 313 18.11 -18.67 -7.93
CA ALA A 313 19.13 -18.98 -8.92
C ALA A 313 19.76 -17.71 -9.54
N TYR A 314 18.93 -16.70 -9.81
CA TYR A 314 19.40 -15.42 -10.33
C TYR A 314 20.27 -14.70 -9.31
N LEU A 315 19.83 -14.53 -8.06
CA LEU A 315 20.57 -13.81 -7.01
C LEU A 315 21.89 -14.49 -6.67
N ASP A 316 21.91 -15.84 -6.62
CA ASP A 316 23.13 -16.64 -6.45
C ASP A 316 24.16 -16.40 -7.55
N ALA A 317 23.70 -16.27 -8.80
CA ALA A 317 24.58 -15.97 -9.92
C ALA A 317 25.03 -14.51 -9.93
N PHE A 318 24.10 -13.58 -9.69
CA PHE A 318 24.31 -12.14 -9.76
C PHE A 318 25.37 -11.68 -8.75
N PHE A 319 25.23 -12.07 -7.48
CA PHE A 319 26.15 -11.63 -6.42
C PHE A 319 27.51 -12.36 -6.37
N LYS A 320 27.77 -13.26 -7.33
CA LYS A 320 29.17 -13.77 -7.54
C LYS A 320 30.08 -12.72 -8.18
N THR A 321 29.52 -11.80 -8.94
CA THR A 321 30.29 -10.84 -9.77
C THR A 321 29.93 -9.39 -9.51
N ASN A 322 28.87 -9.10 -8.76
CA ASN A 322 28.42 -7.75 -8.45
C ASN A 322 28.54 -7.48 -6.93
N GLU A 323 28.66 -6.20 -6.59
CA GLU A 323 28.69 -5.74 -5.21
C GLU A 323 27.36 -6.01 -4.52
N GLY A 324 27.43 -6.33 -3.22
CA GLY A 324 26.26 -6.62 -2.41
C GLY A 324 26.16 -8.08 -2.00
N SER A 325 25.08 -8.43 -1.38
CA SER A 325 24.71 -9.79 -1.04
C SER A 325 23.21 -9.90 -0.70
N TYR A 326 22.72 -11.11 -0.49
CA TYR A 326 21.36 -11.34 -0.04
C TYR A 326 21.31 -12.49 0.97
N PHE A 327 20.19 -12.61 1.65
CA PHE A 327 19.82 -13.83 2.37
C PHE A 327 18.34 -14.16 2.20
N GLU A 328 18.03 -15.44 2.24
CA GLU A 328 16.66 -15.93 2.33
C GLU A 328 16.17 -15.73 3.76
N CYS A 329 15.08 -14.98 3.93
CA CYS A 329 14.48 -14.76 5.23
C CYS A 329 13.81 -16.04 5.73
N THR A 330 13.91 -16.31 7.03
CA THR A 330 12.95 -17.18 7.69
C THR A 330 11.59 -16.47 7.71
N GLU A 331 10.50 -17.18 7.99
CA GLU A 331 9.16 -16.60 8.10
C GLU A 331 9.13 -15.43 9.10
N GLU A 332 9.72 -15.61 10.27
CA GLU A 332 9.83 -14.54 11.28
C GLU A 332 10.62 -13.32 10.77
N GLU A 333 11.69 -13.53 10.01
CA GLU A 333 12.49 -12.44 9.44
C GLU A 333 11.75 -11.73 8.33
N ALA A 334 10.99 -12.46 7.50
CA ALA A 334 10.15 -11.92 6.44
C ALA A 334 9.08 -10.99 7.00
N ASP A 335 8.31 -11.47 7.97
CA ASP A 335 7.27 -10.68 8.65
C ASP A 335 7.86 -9.40 9.27
N LYS A 336 9.00 -9.54 9.93
CA LYS A 336 9.67 -8.40 10.57
C LYS A 336 10.26 -7.41 9.56
N ALA A 337 10.78 -7.88 8.43
CA ALA A 337 11.31 -7.01 7.38
C ALA A 337 10.20 -6.19 6.72
N ILE A 338 9.11 -6.84 6.35
CA ILE A 338 7.94 -6.19 5.77
C ILE A 338 7.33 -5.19 6.76
N LEU A 339 7.15 -5.61 8.03
CA LEU A 339 6.60 -4.74 9.06
C LEU A 339 7.51 -3.53 9.35
N HIS A 340 8.84 -3.73 9.35
CA HIS A 340 9.80 -2.65 9.56
C HIS A 340 9.71 -1.59 8.46
N ARG A 341 9.59 -2.00 7.20
CA ARG A 341 9.36 -1.10 6.08
C ARG A 341 8.00 -0.39 6.20
N PHE A 342 6.98 -1.14 6.58
CA PHE A 342 5.61 -0.63 6.74
C PHE A 342 5.50 0.50 7.77
N VAL A 343 6.17 0.40 8.92
CA VAL A 343 6.09 1.42 9.97
C VAL A 343 6.88 2.70 9.66
N ALA A 344 7.64 2.74 8.56
CA ALA A 344 8.50 3.87 8.20
C ALA A 344 7.74 5.20 8.09
N GLY A 345 6.57 5.21 7.44
CA GLY A 345 5.77 6.43 7.29
C GLY A 345 5.33 7.01 8.64
N GLY A 346 4.88 6.16 9.56
CA GLY A 346 4.53 6.57 10.93
C GLY A 346 5.75 7.02 11.74
N ALA A 347 6.88 6.37 11.52
CA ALA A 347 8.15 6.69 12.19
C ALA A 347 8.66 8.09 11.80
N ILE A 348 8.58 8.45 10.53
CA ILE A 348 8.96 9.78 10.04
C ILE A 348 8.04 10.85 10.67
N GLY A 349 6.73 10.59 10.76
CA GLY A 349 5.79 11.47 11.47
C GLY A 349 6.15 11.65 12.96
N ARG A 350 6.54 10.56 13.63
CA ARG A 350 7.03 10.60 15.02
C ARG A 350 8.34 11.38 15.15
N TYR A 351 9.27 11.18 14.20
CA TYR A 351 10.51 11.95 14.14
C TYR A 351 10.22 13.46 14.10
N HIS A 352 9.32 13.90 13.22
CA HIS A 352 8.91 15.30 13.14
C HIS A 352 8.35 15.83 14.48
N VAL A 353 7.49 15.07 15.16
CA VAL A 353 6.95 15.46 16.48
C VAL A 353 8.05 15.62 17.53
N MET A 354 9.02 14.71 17.55
CA MET A 354 10.11 14.73 18.52
C MET A 354 11.10 15.86 18.25
N HIS A 355 11.27 16.27 17.00
CA HIS A 355 12.19 17.31 16.54
C HIS A 355 11.47 18.60 16.09
N SER A 356 10.26 18.85 16.57
CA SER A 356 9.42 19.96 16.13
C SER A 356 9.98 21.36 16.36
N LYS A 357 11.09 21.50 17.11
CA LYS A 357 11.81 22.76 17.27
C LYS A 357 12.75 23.04 16.09
N ASP A 358 13.28 21.98 15.46
CA ASP A 358 14.31 22.04 14.44
C ASP A 358 13.75 21.71 13.05
N VAL A 359 12.60 21.03 12.99
CA VAL A 359 11.94 20.59 11.75
C VAL A 359 10.62 21.31 11.58
N GLY A 360 10.54 22.26 10.66
CA GLY A 360 9.38 23.11 10.44
C GLY A 360 8.18 22.36 9.85
N ALA A 361 8.41 21.47 8.90
CA ALA A 361 7.35 20.72 8.24
C ALA A 361 7.82 19.31 7.84
N MET A 362 6.86 18.42 7.58
CA MET A 362 7.08 17.10 7.01
C MET A 362 6.19 16.99 5.77
N MET A 363 6.76 16.47 4.69
CA MET A 363 6.05 16.18 3.46
C MET A 363 6.41 14.78 2.98
N THR A 364 5.43 14.02 2.55
CA THR A 364 5.64 12.77 1.83
C THR A 364 5.54 13.07 0.34
N ILE A 365 6.55 12.66 -0.41
CA ILE A 365 6.59 12.82 -1.86
C ILE A 365 6.63 11.43 -2.48
N ASP A 366 5.69 11.17 -3.36
CA ASP A 366 5.61 9.94 -4.15
C ASP A 366 5.95 10.32 -5.60
N VAL A 367 7.18 10.04 -6.01
CA VAL A 367 7.69 10.46 -7.34
C VAL A 367 7.66 9.30 -8.31
N ALA A 368 7.16 9.57 -9.51
CA ALA A 368 7.25 8.66 -10.64
C ALA A 368 8.59 8.90 -11.36
N LEU A 369 9.56 8.06 -11.09
CA LEU A 369 10.90 8.14 -11.69
C LEU A 369 10.91 7.52 -13.09
N ARG A 370 11.83 7.99 -13.94
CA ARG A 370 12.11 7.33 -15.21
C ARG A 370 12.66 5.93 -14.96
N ARG A 371 12.29 4.97 -15.78
CA ARG A 371 12.65 3.57 -15.58
C ARG A 371 14.15 3.29 -15.61
N ASN A 372 14.91 4.12 -16.30
CA ASN A 372 16.36 3.97 -16.50
C ASN A 372 17.19 5.01 -15.77
N ASP A 373 16.65 5.69 -14.78
CA ASP A 373 17.36 6.71 -14.04
C ASP A 373 17.84 6.15 -12.69
N PRO A 374 19.10 5.68 -12.59
CA PRO A 374 19.67 5.22 -11.33
C PRO A 374 20.16 6.39 -10.46
N ASP A 375 20.33 7.59 -11.01
CA ASP A 375 21.05 8.69 -10.38
C ASP A 375 20.15 9.52 -9.46
N TRP A 376 18.85 9.27 -9.43
CA TRP A 376 17.91 10.01 -8.60
C TRP A 376 18.25 10.00 -7.11
N PHE A 377 18.92 8.96 -6.63
CA PHE A 377 19.39 8.86 -5.24
C PHE A 377 20.43 9.92 -4.90
N GLU A 378 21.23 10.35 -5.88
CA GLU A 378 22.28 11.34 -5.70
C GLU A 378 21.86 12.73 -6.16
N VAL A 379 21.13 12.80 -7.26
CA VAL A 379 20.76 14.08 -7.92
C VAL A 379 19.63 14.76 -7.16
N LEU A 380 18.53 14.04 -6.89
CA LEU A 380 17.35 14.62 -6.25
C LEU A 380 17.64 15.23 -4.87
N PRO A 381 18.39 14.59 -3.96
CA PRO A 381 18.74 15.20 -2.69
C PRO A 381 19.50 16.52 -2.84
N LYS A 382 20.49 16.57 -3.75
CA LYS A 382 21.30 17.77 -3.98
C LYS A 382 20.46 18.91 -4.55
N GLU A 383 19.61 18.62 -5.54
CA GLU A 383 18.72 19.63 -6.15
C GLU A 383 17.72 20.20 -5.14
N ILE A 384 17.22 19.38 -4.21
CA ILE A 384 16.30 19.85 -3.17
C ILE A 384 17.06 20.65 -2.10
N ASP A 385 18.22 20.17 -1.63
CA ASP A 385 19.01 20.82 -0.59
C ASP A 385 19.55 22.18 -1.02
N ASP A 386 19.82 22.39 -2.32
CA ASP A 386 20.18 23.69 -2.87
C ASP A 386 19.08 24.76 -2.73
N GLN A 387 17.84 24.34 -2.53
CA GLN A 387 16.67 25.23 -2.44
C GLN A 387 16.06 25.29 -1.03
N ILE A 388 16.13 24.20 -0.30
CA ILE A 388 15.49 24.06 1.01
C ILE A 388 16.40 23.17 1.89
N ASP A 389 16.69 23.60 3.11
CA ASP A 389 17.39 22.75 4.09
C ASP A 389 16.47 21.56 4.46
N THR A 390 16.75 20.41 3.90
CA THR A 390 15.92 19.20 4.00
C THR A 390 16.70 18.00 4.49
N LYS A 391 15.98 17.09 5.18
CA LYS A 391 16.43 15.71 5.42
C LYS A 391 15.51 14.76 4.68
N LEU A 392 16.09 13.96 3.82
CA LEU A 392 15.36 13.00 2.99
C LEU A 392 15.51 11.59 3.57
N TYR A 393 14.38 10.88 3.69
CA TYR A 393 14.34 9.49 4.12
C TYR A 393 13.67 8.67 3.02
N TYR A 394 14.45 7.80 2.37
CA TYR A 394 13.99 7.03 1.23
C TYR A 394 13.50 5.64 1.64
N GLY A 395 12.31 5.30 1.18
CA GLY A 395 11.75 3.97 1.25
C GLY A 395 10.56 3.86 0.30
N HIS A 396 10.59 2.83 -0.55
CA HIS A 396 9.53 2.61 -1.54
C HIS A 396 9.38 1.12 -1.85
#